data_991e25fd1951a770751ea2faf9f53bb6
#
_entry.id   991e25fd1951a770751ea2faf9f53bb6
#
_cell.length_a   1.000
_cell.length_b   1.000
_cell.length_c   1.000
_cell.angle_alpha   90.00
_cell.angle_beta   90.00
_cell.angle_gamma   90.00
#
_symmetry.space_group_name_H-M   'P 1'
#
loop_
_entity.id
_entity.type
_entity.pdbx_description
1 polymer ?
#
loop_
_entity_poly.entity_id
_entity_poly.type
_entity_poly.pdbx_seq_one_letter_code
_entity_poly.pdbx_strand_id
1 'polypeptide(L)'
;MKNRSAISLIRLIALAAVTALLTWVAPSNSGEAAVDDPPYVVEVADITAKVGEPAVLHATLRPREGYRVLKTYNNRVMELSSLDEGVTFDRRVVPATIRDEGLDFAIGLRATKPGRHPINGYFRVGYIASDEFAMVSLRLIATITASE
;
A
#
# COMPACT_ATOMS: atom_id res chain seq x y z
N MET A 1 -3.67 -15.88 98.32
CA MET A 1 -4.87 -16.71 98.14
C MET A 1 -5.50 -16.28 96.83
N LYS A 2 -5.48 -17.25 95.92
CA LYS A 2 -6.64 -17.74 95.18
C LYS A 2 -7.40 -16.63 94.44
N ASN A 3 -7.65 -16.66 93.20
CA ASN A 3 -7.96 -17.67 92.21
C ASN A 3 -8.02 -16.96 90.91
N ARG A 4 -7.44 -17.56 89.83
CA ARG A 4 -8.20 -18.32 88.85
C ARG A 4 -9.37 -17.57 88.27
N SER A 5 -9.46 -17.29 87.03
CA SER A 5 -9.59 -18.16 85.89
C SER A 5 -9.96 -17.28 84.75
N ALA A 6 -9.43 -17.63 83.73
CA ALA A 6 -9.88 -18.35 82.55
C ALA A 6 -10.32 -17.42 81.44
N ILE A 7 -9.51 -17.38 80.54
CA ILE A 7 -9.67 -18.00 79.19
C ILE A 7 -11.00 -17.60 78.54
N SER A 8 -10.91 -16.83 77.56
CA SER A 8 -11.68 -17.13 76.34
C SER A 8 -10.96 -16.62 75.10
N LEU A 9 -10.36 -17.59 74.53
CA LEU A 9 -9.74 -17.53 73.27
C LEU A 9 -10.87 -17.51 72.23
N ILE A 10 -11.22 -16.37 71.75
CA ILE A 10 -12.02 -16.33 70.51
C ILE A 10 -11.09 -15.98 69.36
N ARG A 11 -10.65 -17.02 68.74
CA ARG A 11 -10.01 -16.93 67.44
C ARG A 11 -11.07 -16.50 66.42
N LEU A 12 -11.09 -15.24 66.10
CA LEU A 12 -11.78 -14.79 64.91
C LEU A 12 -10.87 -15.07 63.74
N ILE A 13 -11.15 -16.15 63.06
CA ILE A 13 -10.59 -16.44 61.73
C ILE A 13 -11.28 -15.50 60.78
N ALA A 14 -10.63 -14.39 60.46
CA ALA A 14 -11.03 -13.55 59.36
C ALA A 14 -10.64 -14.27 58.08
N LEU A 15 -11.61 -14.92 57.46
CA LEU A 15 -11.51 -15.50 56.16
C LEU A 15 -11.46 -14.34 55.16
N ALA A 16 -10.27 -13.91 54.79
CA ALA A 16 -10.09 -12.96 53.72
C ALA A 16 -10.41 -13.68 52.38
N ALA A 17 -11.64 -13.50 51.93
CA ALA A 17 -12.00 -13.88 50.57
C ALA A 17 -11.29 -12.93 49.61
N VAL A 18 -10.15 -13.38 49.09
CA VAL A 18 -9.51 -12.75 47.95
C VAL A 18 -10.36 -13.07 46.73
N THR A 19 -11.32 -12.21 46.44
CA THR A 19 -11.99 -12.18 45.14
C THR A 19 -10.98 -11.73 44.11
N ALA A 20 -10.32 -12.68 43.47
CA ALA A 20 -9.57 -12.44 42.25
C ALA A 20 -10.54 -12.02 41.16
N LEU A 21 -10.68 -10.70 40.96
CA LEU A 21 -11.26 -10.15 39.76
C LEU A 21 -10.37 -10.53 38.60
N LEU A 22 -10.67 -11.66 37.97
CA LEU A 22 -10.19 -11.93 36.63
C LEU A 22 -10.81 -10.89 35.68
N THR A 23 -10.14 -9.78 35.53
CA THR A 23 -10.38 -8.92 34.37
C THR A 23 -10.03 -9.70 33.13
N TRP A 24 -11.04 -10.26 32.50
CA TRP A 24 -10.94 -10.72 31.13
C TRP A 24 -10.62 -9.50 30.28
N VAL A 25 -9.34 -9.30 30.00
CA VAL A 25 -8.91 -8.45 28.90
C VAL A 25 -9.30 -9.22 27.66
N ALA A 26 -10.46 -8.88 27.10
CA ALA A 26 -10.81 -9.30 25.78
C ALA A 26 -9.66 -8.85 24.85
N PRO A 27 -9.07 -9.74 24.04
CA PRO A 27 -8.15 -9.29 23.00
C PRO A 27 -8.95 -8.30 22.16
N SER A 28 -8.54 -7.05 22.22
CA SER A 28 -8.95 -6.07 21.22
C SER A 28 -8.43 -6.64 19.91
N ASN A 29 -9.28 -7.35 19.20
CA ASN A 29 -9.09 -7.50 17.76
C ASN A 29 -9.16 -6.06 17.25
N SER A 30 -8.02 -5.40 17.25
CA SER A 30 -7.75 -4.35 16.31
C SER A 30 -7.97 -5.02 14.97
N GLY A 31 -9.19 -4.90 14.45
CA GLY A 31 -9.47 -5.29 13.08
C GLY A 31 -8.43 -4.53 12.27
N GLU A 32 -7.39 -5.24 11.89
CA GLU A 32 -6.57 -4.87 10.76
C GLU A 32 -7.59 -4.68 9.66
N ALA A 33 -7.85 -3.41 9.35
CA ALA A 33 -8.74 -3.07 8.25
C ALA A 33 -8.21 -3.89 7.10
N ALA A 34 -9.01 -4.82 6.61
CA ALA A 34 -8.68 -5.57 5.42
C ALA A 34 -8.27 -4.49 4.42
N VAL A 35 -6.99 -4.49 4.04
CA VAL A 35 -6.51 -3.61 2.99
C VAL A 35 -7.28 -4.11 1.79
N ASP A 36 -8.37 -3.41 1.46
CA ASP A 36 -9.15 -3.74 0.29
C ASP A 36 -8.17 -3.82 -0.86
N ASP A 37 -8.10 -4.98 -1.50
CA ASP A 37 -7.24 -5.17 -2.65
C ASP A 37 -7.48 -4.01 -3.62
N PRO A 38 -6.42 -3.37 -4.12
CA PRO A 38 -6.60 -2.22 -5.00
C PRO A 38 -7.45 -2.62 -6.20
N PRO A 39 -8.29 -1.72 -6.74
CA PRO A 39 -9.22 -2.04 -7.84
C PRO A 39 -8.53 -2.48 -9.13
N TYR A 40 -7.21 -2.29 -9.22
CA TYR A 40 -6.39 -2.66 -10.37
C TYR A 40 -5.23 -3.56 -9.99
N VAL A 41 -4.89 -4.46 -10.88
CA VAL A 41 -3.58 -5.12 -10.93
C VAL A 41 -2.66 -4.23 -11.74
N VAL A 42 -1.50 -3.90 -11.20
CA VAL A 42 -0.46 -3.09 -11.86
C VAL A 42 0.62 -4.01 -12.39
N GLU A 43 0.87 -3.95 -13.68
CA GLU A 43 1.93 -4.70 -14.36
C GLU A 43 2.93 -3.71 -14.94
N VAL A 44 4.17 -3.77 -14.47
CA VAL A 44 5.28 -2.95 -14.96
C VAL A 44 6.51 -3.83 -15.03
N ALA A 45 7.17 -3.87 -16.19
CA ALA A 45 8.41 -4.59 -16.35
C ALA A 45 9.60 -3.64 -16.27
N ASP A 46 10.69 -4.08 -15.65
CA ASP A 46 11.96 -3.39 -15.72
C ASP A 46 12.46 -3.36 -17.17
N ILE A 47 13.19 -2.31 -17.53
CA ILE A 47 13.69 -2.13 -18.91
C ILE A 47 15.20 -1.99 -18.95
N THR A 48 15.76 -2.23 -20.11
CA THR A 48 17.17 -1.97 -20.43
C THR A 48 17.27 -0.96 -21.57
N ALA A 49 18.29 -0.11 -21.53
CA ALA A 49 18.57 0.86 -22.58
C ALA A 49 20.05 1.22 -22.58
N LYS A 50 20.50 1.92 -23.64
CA LYS A 50 21.80 2.59 -23.63
C LYS A 50 21.68 4.01 -23.11
N VAL A 51 22.75 4.49 -22.48
CA VAL A 51 22.83 5.89 -22.04
C VAL A 51 22.60 6.82 -23.24
N GLY A 52 21.72 7.80 -23.05
CA GLY A 52 21.39 8.77 -24.08
C GLY A 52 20.38 8.30 -25.14
N GLU A 53 20.08 7.02 -25.24
CA GLU A 53 19.06 6.52 -26.18
C GLU A 53 17.63 6.66 -25.61
N PRO A 54 16.65 6.99 -26.46
CA PRO A 54 15.26 6.97 -26.05
C PRO A 54 14.80 5.56 -25.69
N ALA A 55 14.08 5.43 -24.59
CA ALA A 55 13.46 4.19 -24.17
C ALA A 55 12.00 4.45 -23.73
N VAL A 56 11.20 3.40 -23.73
CA VAL A 56 9.80 3.47 -23.31
C VAL A 56 9.55 2.43 -22.22
N LEU A 57 9.12 2.89 -21.08
CA LEU A 57 8.61 2.04 -20.02
C LEU A 57 7.11 1.82 -20.23
N HIS A 58 6.72 0.58 -20.42
CA HIS A 58 5.32 0.21 -20.54
C HIS A 58 4.77 -0.23 -19.18
N ALA A 59 3.62 0.31 -18.84
CA ALA A 59 2.87 -0.10 -17.67
C ALA A 59 1.42 -0.36 -18.05
N THR A 60 0.83 -1.39 -17.48
CA THR A 60 -0.54 -1.79 -17.74
C THR A 60 -1.29 -1.92 -16.42
N LEU A 61 -2.49 -1.36 -16.37
CA LEU A 61 -3.42 -1.53 -15.25
C LEU A 61 -4.64 -2.30 -15.73
N ARG A 62 -4.87 -3.46 -15.13
CA ARG A 62 -6.04 -4.30 -15.39
C ARG A 62 -7.02 -4.20 -14.23
N PRO A 63 -8.29 -3.83 -14.46
CA PRO A 63 -9.29 -3.84 -13.39
C PRO A 63 -9.48 -5.27 -12.88
N ARG A 64 -9.61 -5.40 -11.56
CA ARG A 64 -9.98 -6.68 -10.93
C ARG A 64 -11.46 -6.99 -11.17
N GLU A 65 -11.83 -8.23 -10.90
CA GLU A 65 -13.24 -8.64 -10.95
C GLU A 65 -14.12 -7.71 -10.10
N GLY A 66 -15.27 -7.32 -10.63
CA GLY A 66 -16.18 -6.36 -9.99
C GLY A 66 -15.85 -4.90 -10.24
N TYR A 67 -14.71 -4.60 -10.88
CA TYR A 67 -14.28 -3.24 -11.21
C TYR A 67 -14.24 -3.01 -12.73
N ARG A 68 -14.48 -1.77 -13.14
CA ARG A 68 -14.39 -1.32 -14.54
C ARG A 68 -13.62 0.00 -14.60
N VAL A 69 -12.96 0.24 -15.70
CA VAL A 69 -12.28 1.52 -15.95
C VAL A 69 -13.30 2.65 -16.06
N LEU A 70 -13.12 3.73 -15.31
CA LEU A 70 -13.86 4.96 -15.52
C LEU A 70 -13.25 5.72 -16.71
N LYS A 71 -13.80 5.48 -17.91
CA LYS A 71 -13.27 6.01 -19.18
C LYS A 71 -13.32 7.52 -19.31
N THR A 72 -14.26 8.15 -18.62
CA THR A 72 -14.43 9.61 -18.62
C THR A 72 -13.46 10.34 -17.69
N TYR A 73 -12.76 9.63 -16.83
CA TYR A 73 -11.75 10.19 -15.96
C TYR A 73 -10.45 10.42 -16.71
N ASN A 74 -9.71 11.45 -16.34
CA ASN A 74 -8.38 11.72 -16.89
C ASN A 74 -7.34 10.76 -16.25
N ASN A 75 -7.39 9.49 -16.67
CA ASN A 75 -6.46 8.45 -16.21
C ASN A 75 -5.04 8.78 -16.65
N ARG A 76 -4.11 8.87 -15.71
CA ARG A 76 -2.73 9.28 -16.00
C ARG A 76 -1.74 8.73 -14.98
N VAL A 77 -0.48 8.63 -15.39
CA VAL A 77 0.65 8.55 -14.47
C VAL A 77 1.24 9.94 -14.29
N MET A 78 1.70 10.25 -13.09
CA MET A 78 2.24 11.55 -12.72
C MET A 78 3.34 11.42 -11.66
N GLU A 79 4.00 12.54 -11.34
CA GLU A 79 5.11 12.61 -10.38
C GLU A 79 6.26 11.66 -10.71
N LEU A 80 6.48 11.45 -12.01
CA LEU A 80 7.59 10.63 -12.50
C LEU A 80 8.92 11.21 -12.04
N SER A 81 9.73 10.38 -11.38
CA SER A 81 11.02 10.78 -10.83
C SER A 81 12.01 9.61 -10.80
N SER A 82 13.29 9.95 -10.80
CA SER A 82 14.39 9.06 -10.47
C SER A 82 15.19 9.69 -9.34
N LEU A 83 15.33 8.98 -8.23
CA LEU A 83 15.94 9.52 -7.00
C LEU A 83 17.44 9.82 -7.16
N ASP A 84 18.11 9.14 -8.08
CA ASP A 84 19.54 9.31 -8.36
C ASP A 84 19.84 10.23 -9.56
N GLU A 85 18.78 10.86 -10.09
CA GLU A 85 18.87 11.73 -11.27
C GLU A 85 19.46 11.02 -12.52
N GLY A 86 19.45 9.70 -12.50
CA GLY A 86 19.97 8.86 -13.60
C GLY A 86 19.03 8.74 -14.79
N VAL A 87 17.82 9.33 -14.71
CA VAL A 87 16.78 9.24 -15.75
C VAL A 87 16.13 10.59 -15.96
N THR A 88 15.96 10.95 -17.22
CA THR A 88 15.09 12.06 -17.65
C THR A 88 13.83 11.50 -18.31
N PHE A 89 12.71 12.18 -18.13
CA PHE A 89 11.42 11.80 -18.68
C PHE A 89 11.00 12.79 -19.77
N ASP A 90 10.46 12.29 -20.87
CA ASP A 90 9.95 13.15 -21.95
C ASP A 90 8.78 14.00 -21.46
N ARG A 91 7.96 13.43 -20.55
CA ARG A 91 6.84 14.10 -19.88
C ARG A 91 6.76 13.63 -18.44
N ARG A 92 6.41 14.52 -17.54
CA ARG A 92 6.16 14.17 -16.13
C ARG A 92 4.75 13.68 -15.86
N VAL A 93 3.85 13.90 -16.79
CA VAL A 93 2.47 13.42 -16.77
C VAL A 93 2.18 12.74 -18.09
N VAL A 94 1.81 11.45 -18.03
CA VAL A 94 1.52 10.64 -19.22
C VAL A 94 0.08 10.13 -19.11
N PRO A 95 -0.79 10.46 -20.08
CA PRO A 95 -2.15 9.95 -20.10
C PRO A 95 -2.18 8.45 -20.42
N ALA A 96 -3.21 7.77 -19.95
CA ALA A 96 -3.49 6.40 -20.31
C ALA A 96 -4.06 6.29 -21.71
N THR A 97 -3.77 5.18 -22.36
CA THR A 97 -4.53 4.68 -23.51
C THR A 97 -5.43 3.55 -23.00
N ILE A 98 -6.72 3.62 -23.30
CA ILE A 98 -7.67 2.55 -22.92
C ILE A 98 -7.59 1.44 -23.97
N ARG A 99 -7.25 0.22 -23.54
CA ARG A 99 -7.21 -0.98 -24.37
C ARG A 99 -7.78 -2.17 -23.61
N ASP A 100 -8.56 -2.99 -24.30
CA ASP A 100 -9.08 -4.27 -23.75
C ASP A 100 -9.63 -4.11 -22.32
N GLU A 101 -10.37 -3.03 -22.09
CA GLU A 101 -10.92 -2.63 -20.78
C GLU A 101 -9.90 -2.33 -19.68
N GLY A 102 -8.61 -2.23 -20.03
CA GLY A 102 -7.52 -1.80 -19.17
C GLY A 102 -6.99 -0.42 -19.54
N LEU A 103 -5.93 -0.01 -18.83
CA LEU A 103 -5.21 1.23 -19.02
C LEU A 103 -3.75 0.91 -19.36
N ASP A 104 -3.28 1.37 -20.51
CA ASP A 104 -1.90 1.24 -20.92
C ASP A 104 -1.21 2.60 -20.87
N PHE A 105 0.02 2.63 -20.37
CA PHE A 105 0.87 3.80 -20.29
C PHE A 105 2.18 3.54 -20.99
N ALA A 106 2.57 4.44 -21.90
CA ALA A 106 3.87 4.45 -22.57
C ALA A 106 4.66 5.66 -22.06
N ILE A 107 5.59 5.43 -21.16
CA ILE A 107 6.37 6.45 -20.48
C ILE A 107 7.72 6.59 -21.20
N GLY A 108 7.85 7.64 -22.01
CA GLY A 108 9.11 7.98 -22.68
C GLY A 108 10.14 8.49 -21.68
N LEU A 109 11.33 7.94 -21.75
CA LEU A 109 12.44 8.30 -20.85
C LEU A 109 13.81 8.06 -21.50
N ARG A 110 14.86 8.50 -20.84
CA ARG A 110 16.23 8.37 -21.28
C ARG A 110 17.16 8.26 -20.07
N ALA A 111 18.00 7.25 -20.04
CA ALA A 111 19.04 7.16 -19.02
C ALA A 111 20.15 8.18 -19.30
N THR A 112 20.63 8.85 -18.27
CA THR A 112 21.70 9.87 -18.35
C THR A 112 23.05 9.34 -17.91
N LYS A 113 23.06 8.20 -17.19
CA LYS A 113 24.25 7.54 -16.65
C LYS A 113 24.13 6.03 -16.81
N PRO A 114 25.25 5.29 -16.93
CA PRO A 114 25.21 3.84 -16.84
C PRO A 114 24.84 3.36 -15.46
N GLY A 115 24.26 2.17 -15.34
CA GLY A 115 23.88 1.55 -14.09
C GLY A 115 22.37 1.30 -13.95
N ARG A 116 21.95 1.00 -12.74
CA ARG A 116 20.54 0.75 -12.40
C ARG A 116 19.93 1.98 -11.76
N HIS A 117 18.85 2.47 -12.34
CA HIS A 117 18.18 3.69 -11.89
C HIS A 117 16.73 3.38 -11.53
N PRO A 118 16.32 3.64 -10.28
CA PRO A 118 14.93 3.45 -9.87
C PRO A 118 14.03 4.52 -10.49
N ILE A 119 12.88 4.09 -10.95
CA ILE A 119 11.82 4.95 -11.49
C ILE A 119 10.64 4.88 -10.53
N ASN A 120 10.13 6.02 -10.12
CA ASN A 120 8.97 6.16 -9.26
C ASN A 120 7.93 7.07 -9.87
N GLY A 121 6.69 6.88 -9.49
CA GLY A 121 5.57 7.71 -9.88
C GLY A 121 4.26 7.23 -9.27
N TYR A 122 3.16 7.85 -9.68
CA TYR A 122 1.82 7.47 -9.26
C TYR A 122 0.86 7.41 -10.44
N PHE A 123 0.14 6.32 -10.55
CA PHE A 123 -1.04 6.22 -11.40
C PHE A 123 -2.21 6.87 -10.66
N ARG A 124 -2.83 7.85 -11.27
CA ARG A 124 -4.09 8.42 -10.80
C ARG A 124 -5.19 8.01 -11.75
N VAL A 125 -6.02 7.09 -11.29
CA VAL A 125 -6.97 6.40 -12.17
C VAL A 125 -8.34 6.31 -11.53
N GLY A 126 -9.38 6.36 -12.36
CA GLY A 126 -10.75 6.25 -11.96
C GLY A 126 -11.29 4.86 -12.25
N TYR A 127 -12.20 4.38 -11.40
CA TYR A 127 -12.88 3.11 -11.57
C TYR A 127 -14.36 3.19 -11.23
N ILE A 128 -15.09 2.18 -11.63
CA ILE A 128 -16.50 1.96 -11.33
C ILE A 128 -16.60 0.65 -10.57
N ALA A 129 -17.25 0.67 -9.41
CA ALA A 129 -17.59 -0.50 -8.62
C ALA A 129 -19.08 -0.41 -8.24
N SER A 130 -19.87 -1.46 -8.51
CA SER A 130 -21.30 -1.47 -8.18
C SER A 130 -22.05 -0.19 -8.58
N ASP A 131 -21.72 0.36 -9.77
CA ASP A 131 -22.24 1.60 -10.33
C ASP A 131 -21.83 2.91 -9.59
N GLU A 132 -20.96 2.83 -8.61
CA GLU A 132 -20.33 3.97 -7.99
C GLU A 132 -19.00 4.31 -8.66
N PHE A 133 -18.70 5.61 -8.75
CA PHE A 133 -17.48 6.14 -9.34
C PHE A 133 -16.49 6.50 -8.23
N ALA A 134 -15.27 6.04 -8.36
CA ALA A 134 -14.21 6.40 -7.43
C ALA A 134 -12.87 6.55 -8.15
N MET A 135 -11.88 7.06 -7.41
CA MET A 135 -10.51 7.27 -7.87
C MET A 135 -9.54 6.62 -6.91
N VAL A 136 -8.43 6.14 -7.44
CA VAL A 136 -7.34 5.58 -6.64
C VAL A 136 -6.00 6.10 -7.14
N SER A 137 -5.04 6.22 -6.22
CA SER A 137 -3.64 6.47 -6.52
C SER A 137 -2.85 5.20 -6.24
N LEU A 138 -2.18 4.65 -7.27
CA LEU A 138 -1.37 3.44 -7.18
C LEU A 138 0.08 3.80 -7.46
N ARG A 139 1.01 3.15 -6.78
CA ARG A 139 2.44 3.41 -6.99
C ARG A 139 2.95 2.77 -8.29
N LEU A 140 3.72 3.53 -9.04
CA LEU A 140 4.61 3.04 -10.09
C LEU A 140 5.98 2.84 -9.47
N ILE A 141 6.54 1.63 -9.59
CA ILE A 141 7.92 1.30 -9.22
C ILE A 141 8.48 0.44 -10.34
N ALA A 142 9.58 0.87 -10.92
CA ALA A 142 10.30 0.14 -11.96
C ALA A 142 11.79 0.46 -11.89
N THR A 143 12.60 -0.27 -12.65
CA THR A 143 14.03 -0.01 -12.79
C THR A 143 14.40 0.04 -14.27
N ILE A 144 15.22 1.00 -14.65
CA ILE A 144 15.95 0.97 -15.90
C ILE A 144 17.41 0.57 -15.64
N THR A 145 17.91 -0.39 -16.42
CA THR A 145 19.32 -0.74 -16.43
C THR A 145 19.96 -0.16 -17.68
N ALA A 146 20.87 0.79 -17.52
CA ALA A 146 21.54 1.48 -18.62
C ALA A 146 22.95 0.95 -18.82
N SER A 147 23.30 0.64 -20.05
CA SER A 147 24.68 0.36 -20.49
C SER A 147 25.26 1.55 -21.24
N GLU A 148 26.57 1.59 -21.38
CA GLU A 148 27.26 2.55 -22.24
C GLU A 148 26.93 2.35 -23.72
#